data_a7e6edbb6e026326a23c63e0f01cb775
#
_entry.id   a7e6edbb6e026326a23c63e0f01cb775
#
_cell.length_a   1.000
_cell.length_b   1.000
_cell.length_c   1.000
_cell.angle_alpha   90.00
_cell.angle_beta   90.00
_cell.angle_gamma   90.00
#
_symmetry.space_group_name_H-M   'P 1'
#
loop_
_entity.id
_entity.type
_entity.pdbx_description
1 polymer ?
#
loop_
_entity_poly.entity_id
_entity_poly.type
_entity_poly.pdbx_seq_one_letter_code
_entity_poly.pdbx_strand_id
1 'polypeptide(L)'
;MEHIETKEKFNEVINSENPVIIKFFADWCPDCKRMDMFIDEVIEEYNNYGWYQVNSDELTGLAEQYEVMGIPSLLIFQNGEKTAHRHSAYTKTPEDVTAFLEEQLG
;
A
#
# COMPACT_ATOMS: atom_id res chain seq x y z
N MET A 1 5.25 -9.48 -1.26
CA MET A 1 5.26 -8.02 -1.04
C MET A 1 6.52 -7.66 -0.28
N GLU A 2 7.33 -6.80 -0.84
CA GLU A 2 8.62 -6.44 -0.22
C GLU A 2 8.43 -5.46 0.94
N HIS A 3 9.11 -5.70 2.06
CA HIS A 3 9.05 -4.83 3.23
C HIS A 3 10.07 -3.69 3.10
N ILE A 4 9.59 -2.45 3.27
CA ILE A 4 10.46 -1.27 3.24
C ILE A 4 10.88 -0.95 4.67
N GLU A 5 12.19 -1.01 4.95
CA GLU A 5 12.71 -0.84 6.31
C GLU A 5 13.26 0.55 6.61
N THR A 6 13.55 1.36 5.58
CA THR A 6 14.14 2.68 5.77
C THR A 6 13.41 3.74 4.95
N LYS A 7 13.51 4.99 5.38
CA LYS A 7 12.95 6.12 4.62
C LYS A 7 13.68 6.33 3.29
N GLU A 8 14.97 6.03 3.24
CA GLU A 8 15.77 6.10 2.02
C GLU A 8 15.23 5.12 0.99
N LYS A 9 14.96 3.89 1.40
CA LYS A 9 14.39 2.88 0.51
C LYS A 9 12.98 3.28 0.06
N PHE A 10 12.19 3.83 0.97
CA PHE A 10 10.85 4.32 0.63
C PHE A 10 10.93 5.37 -0.48
N ASN A 11 11.81 6.37 -0.31
CA ASN A 11 11.96 7.42 -1.31
C ASN A 11 12.43 6.90 -2.66
N GLU A 12 13.31 5.89 -2.65
CA GLU A 12 13.77 5.24 -3.87
C GLU A 12 12.63 4.52 -4.58
N VAL A 13 11.82 3.78 -3.83
CA VAL A 13 10.70 3.00 -4.37
C VAL A 13 9.64 3.89 -5.01
N ILE A 14 9.24 4.98 -4.34
CA ILE A 14 8.15 5.83 -4.86
C ILE A 14 8.55 6.63 -6.10
N ASN A 15 9.84 6.74 -6.41
CA ASN A 15 10.32 7.44 -7.60
C ASN A 15 10.23 6.62 -8.88
N SER A 16 9.67 5.42 -8.81
CA SER A 16 9.50 4.58 -9.98
C SER A 16 8.61 5.25 -11.04
N GLU A 17 8.99 5.11 -12.31
CA GLU A 17 8.16 5.58 -13.42
C GLU A 17 6.90 4.75 -13.55
N ASN A 18 6.97 3.46 -13.23
CA ASN A 18 5.82 2.57 -13.20
C ASN A 18 5.15 2.71 -11.83
N PRO A 19 3.81 2.75 -11.77
CA PRO A 19 3.14 2.85 -10.48
C PRO A 19 3.53 1.74 -9.52
N VAL A 20 3.66 2.09 -8.24
CA VAL A 20 3.91 1.12 -7.17
C VAL A 20 2.79 1.23 -6.14
N ILE A 21 2.43 0.10 -5.56
CA ILE A 21 1.38 0.03 -4.54
C ILE A 21 2.06 -0.24 -3.20
N ILE A 22 1.76 0.60 -2.22
CA ILE A 22 2.34 0.48 -0.88
C ILE A 22 1.24 0.29 0.14
N LYS A 23 1.34 -0.80 0.92
CA LYS A 23 0.45 -1.10 2.02
C LYS A 23 1.05 -0.55 3.31
N PHE A 24 0.32 0.31 4.00
CA PHE A 24 0.69 0.74 5.35
C PHE A 24 -0.01 -0.19 6.34
N PHE A 25 0.75 -0.72 7.29
CA PHE A 25 0.24 -1.70 8.26
C PHE A 25 0.94 -1.56 9.61
N ALA A 26 0.48 -2.35 10.59
CA ALA A 26 1.15 -2.54 11.87
C ALA A 26 0.96 -3.99 12.33
N ASP A 27 1.86 -4.47 13.17
CA ASP A 27 1.83 -5.88 13.61
C ASP A 27 0.61 -6.21 14.46
N TRP A 28 0.09 -5.22 15.20
CA TRP A 28 -1.06 -5.41 16.09
C TRP A 28 -2.41 -5.31 15.40
N CYS A 29 -2.43 -5.03 14.11
CA CYS A 29 -3.65 -4.66 13.37
C CYS A 29 -4.38 -5.90 12.84
N PRO A 30 -5.56 -6.24 13.38
CA PRO A 30 -6.32 -7.41 12.90
C PRO A 30 -6.77 -7.29 11.44
N ASP A 31 -7.16 -6.09 11.01
CA ASP A 31 -7.58 -5.87 9.63
C ASP A 31 -6.43 -6.01 8.65
N CYS A 32 -5.20 -5.67 9.09
CA CYS A 32 -4.01 -5.86 8.27
C CYS A 32 -3.77 -7.36 8.04
N LYS A 33 -3.94 -8.17 9.09
CA LYS A 33 -3.81 -9.62 8.99
C LYS A 33 -4.90 -10.24 8.11
N ARG A 34 -6.10 -9.66 8.16
CA ARG A 34 -7.19 -10.09 7.29
C ARG A 34 -6.83 -9.84 5.82
N MET A 35 -6.25 -8.67 5.51
CA MET A 35 -5.79 -8.38 4.17
C MET A 35 -4.73 -9.38 3.72
N ASP A 36 -3.81 -9.77 4.60
CA ASP A 36 -2.76 -10.74 4.28
C ASP A 36 -3.34 -12.08 3.83
N MET A 37 -4.57 -12.40 4.24
CA MET A 37 -5.20 -13.67 3.86
C MET A 37 -5.67 -13.69 2.41
N PHE A 38 -5.84 -12.54 1.76
CA PHE A 38 -6.36 -12.49 0.40
C PHE A 38 -5.49 -11.71 -0.58
N ILE A 39 -4.53 -10.92 -0.09
CA ILE A 39 -3.83 -9.95 -0.93
C ILE A 39 -2.96 -10.61 -2.00
N ASP A 40 -2.44 -11.80 -1.75
CA ASP A 40 -1.55 -12.50 -2.69
C ASP A 40 -2.24 -12.75 -4.03
N GLU A 41 -3.53 -13.08 -4.02
CA GLU A 41 -4.29 -13.29 -5.24
C GLU A 41 -4.44 -12.00 -6.04
N VAL A 42 -4.62 -10.88 -5.33
CA VAL A 42 -4.72 -9.57 -5.97
C VAL A 42 -3.37 -9.15 -6.55
N ILE A 43 -2.28 -9.39 -5.81
CA ILE A 43 -0.93 -9.10 -6.28
C ILE A 43 -0.65 -9.85 -7.58
N GLU A 44 -1.08 -11.10 -7.67
CA GLU A 44 -0.86 -11.91 -8.86
C GLU A 44 -1.59 -11.34 -10.08
N GLU A 45 -2.79 -10.79 -9.90
CA GLU A 45 -3.53 -10.13 -10.97
C GLU A 45 -2.87 -8.84 -11.44
N TYR A 46 -2.12 -8.18 -10.56
CA TYR A 46 -1.46 -6.91 -10.82
C TYR A 46 0.06 -7.03 -10.65
N ASN A 47 0.62 -8.16 -11.10
CA ASN A 47 2.03 -8.46 -10.87
C ASN A 47 3.00 -7.66 -11.74
N ASN A 48 2.50 -6.87 -12.66
CA ASN A 48 3.32 -5.96 -13.48
C ASN A 48 3.59 -4.63 -12.76
N TYR A 49 3.09 -4.46 -11.54
CA TYR A 49 3.35 -3.31 -10.69
C TYR A 49 4.18 -3.73 -9.50
N GLY A 50 4.94 -2.78 -8.93
CA GLY A 50 5.68 -3.05 -7.69
C GLY A 50 4.73 -3.04 -6.49
N TRP A 51 4.89 -4.01 -5.58
CA TRP A 51 4.10 -4.12 -4.36
C TRP A 51 5.04 -4.08 -3.16
N TYR A 52 4.76 -3.18 -2.24
CA TYR A 52 5.60 -2.97 -1.06
C TYR A 52 4.74 -2.77 0.17
N GLN A 53 5.35 -2.93 1.36
CA GLN A 53 4.65 -2.64 2.61
C GLN A 53 5.55 -1.87 3.57
N VAL A 54 4.91 -1.01 4.36
CA VAL A 54 5.56 -0.18 5.36
C VAL A 54 4.86 -0.38 6.69
N ASN A 55 5.65 -0.69 7.73
CA ASN A 55 5.13 -0.74 9.08
C ASN A 55 5.08 0.68 9.64
N SER A 56 3.87 1.18 9.91
CA SER A 56 3.66 2.55 10.38
C SER A 56 4.34 2.85 11.71
N ASP A 57 4.55 1.81 12.52
CA ASP A 57 5.22 1.98 13.82
C ASP A 57 6.73 2.04 13.68
N GLU A 58 7.30 1.43 12.63
CA GLU A 58 8.74 1.44 12.37
C GLU A 58 9.20 2.72 11.68
N LEU A 59 8.47 3.15 10.65
CA LEU A 59 8.79 4.36 9.90
C LEU A 59 7.81 5.47 10.27
N THR A 60 7.94 5.91 11.52
CA THR A 60 7.09 6.96 12.08
C THR A 60 7.22 8.24 11.26
N GLY A 61 6.11 8.93 11.09
CA GLY A 61 6.06 10.15 10.32
C GLY A 61 5.60 9.96 8.87
N LEU A 62 5.84 8.79 8.26
CA LEU A 62 5.38 8.55 6.89
C LEU A 62 3.86 8.50 6.79
N ALA A 63 3.22 7.84 7.76
CA ALA A 63 1.76 7.76 7.78
C ALA A 63 1.15 9.17 7.88
N GLU A 64 1.71 9.99 8.76
CA GLU A 64 1.25 11.37 8.91
C GLU A 64 1.52 12.19 7.66
N GLN A 65 2.71 12.05 7.08
CA GLN A 65 3.11 12.78 5.88
C GLN A 65 2.17 12.51 4.71
N TYR A 66 1.70 11.28 4.57
CA TYR A 66 0.84 10.88 3.44
C TYR A 66 -0.62 10.72 3.85
N GLU A 67 -0.99 11.25 5.02
CA GLU A 67 -2.39 11.30 5.48
C GLU A 67 -3.02 9.92 5.67
N VAL A 68 -2.24 8.96 6.13
CA VAL A 68 -2.74 7.62 6.46
C VAL A 68 -3.40 7.68 7.83
N MET A 69 -4.72 7.73 7.86
CA MET A 69 -5.52 7.89 9.07
C MET A 69 -5.87 6.56 9.72
N GLY A 70 -5.81 5.49 8.98
CA GLY A 70 -6.13 4.15 9.47
C GLY A 70 -5.39 3.11 8.68
N ILE A 71 -5.34 1.88 9.20
CA ILE A 71 -4.62 0.77 8.57
C ILE A 71 -5.52 -0.47 8.52
N PRO A 72 -5.33 -1.33 7.50
CA PRO A 72 -4.39 -1.16 6.39
C PRO A 72 -4.88 -0.12 5.39
N SER A 73 -4.00 0.70 4.88
CA SER A 73 -4.29 1.61 3.79
C SER A 73 -3.41 1.26 2.59
N LEU A 74 -3.94 1.45 1.40
CA LEU A 74 -3.19 1.23 0.17
C LEU A 74 -3.00 2.56 -0.54
N LEU A 75 -1.74 2.88 -0.83
CA LEU A 75 -1.37 4.09 -1.54
C LEU A 75 -0.68 3.71 -2.83
N ILE A 76 -0.93 4.47 -3.89
CA ILE A 76 -0.25 4.31 -5.17
C ILE A 76 0.66 5.51 -5.38
N PHE A 77 1.91 5.24 -5.72
CA PHE A 77 2.90 6.27 -6.00
C PHE A 77 3.44 6.10 -7.40
N GLN A 78 3.80 7.21 -8.02
CA GLN A 78 4.46 7.22 -9.32
C GLN A 78 5.27 8.50 -9.44
N ASN A 79 6.52 8.38 -9.87
CA ASN A 79 7.40 9.54 -10.06
C ASN A 79 7.54 10.40 -8.79
N GLY A 80 7.56 9.77 -7.63
CA GLY A 80 7.75 10.45 -6.35
C GLY A 80 6.50 11.00 -5.71
N GLU A 81 5.34 10.87 -6.36
CA GLU A 81 4.09 11.46 -5.87
C GLU A 81 3.03 10.41 -5.57
N LYS A 82 2.24 10.67 -4.53
CA LYS A 82 1.06 9.86 -4.23
C LYS A 82 -0.03 10.20 -5.23
N THR A 83 -0.41 9.22 -6.06
CA THR A 83 -1.44 9.42 -7.09
C THR A 83 -2.81 8.92 -6.67
N ALA A 84 -2.87 8.00 -5.67
CA ALA A 84 -4.14 7.47 -5.21
C ALA A 84 -3.99 6.95 -3.78
N HIS A 85 -5.12 6.87 -3.07
CA HIS A 85 -5.15 6.46 -1.68
C HIS A 85 -6.49 5.76 -1.39
N ARG A 86 -6.40 4.51 -0.95
CA ARG A 86 -7.59 3.76 -0.50
C ARG A 86 -7.54 3.65 1.01
N HIS A 87 -8.46 4.34 1.68
CA HIS A 87 -8.52 4.36 3.14
C HIS A 87 -8.95 3.00 3.70
N SER A 88 -8.54 2.73 4.92
CA SER A 88 -8.73 1.43 5.57
C SER A 88 -10.18 0.97 5.63
N ALA A 89 -11.14 1.90 5.73
CA ALA A 89 -12.56 1.54 5.75
C ALA A 89 -13.00 0.82 4.46
N TYR A 90 -12.25 0.98 3.37
CA TYR A 90 -12.61 0.47 2.05
C TYR A 90 -11.59 -0.53 1.51
N THR A 91 -10.91 -1.26 2.43
CA THR A 91 -9.93 -2.29 2.07
C THR A 91 -10.25 -3.62 2.76
N LYS A 92 -11.51 -3.85 3.09
CA LYS A 92 -11.92 -5.00 3.92
C LYS A 92 -11.99 -6.32 3.17
N THR A 93 -12.22 -6.27 1.86
CA THR A 93 -12.42 -7.46 1.03
C THR A 93 -11.55 -7.40 -0.22
N PRO A 94 -11.32 -8.57 -0.88
CA PRO A 94 -10.60 -8.56 -2.16
C PRO A 94 -11.27 -7.66 -3.20
N GLU A 95 -12.61 -7.63 -3.22
CA GLU A 95 -13.38 -6.81 -4.15
C GLU A 95 -13.15 -5.33 -3.93
N ASP A 96 -13.03 -4.90 -2.68
CA ASP A 96 -12.71 -3.51 -2.35
C ASP A 96 -11.37 -3.10 -2.94
N VAL A 97 -10.37 -3.96 -2.78
CA VAL A 97 -9.01 -3.69 -3.27
C VAL A 97 -8.97 -3.72 -4.79
N THR A 98 -9.59 -4.74 -5.39
CA THR A 98 -9.63 -4.88 -6.84
C THR A 98 -10.33 -3.69 -7.50
N ALA A 99 -11.45 -3.24 -6.92
CA ALA A 99 -12.18 -2.07 -7.43
C ALA A 99 -11.28 -0.82 -7.43
N PHE A 100 -10.50 -0.62 -6.37
CA PHE A 100 -9.57 0.49 -6.27
C PHE A 100 -8.51 0.42 -7.37
N LEU A 101 -7.91 -0.76 -7.56
CA LEU A 101 -6.85 -0.93 -8.56
C LEU A 101 -7.39 -0.78 -9.98
N GLU A 102 -8.58 -1.32 -10.28
CA GLU A 102 -9.20 -1.14 -11.58
C GLU A 102 -9.47 0.33 -11.88
N GLU A 103 -9.97 1.07 -10.89
CA GLU A 103 -10.26 2.48 -11.03
C GLU A 103 -9.00 3.31 -11.29
N GLN A 104 -7.91 3.00 -10.60
CA GLN A 104 -6.70 3.80 -10.64
C GLN A 104 -5.69 3.36 -11.68
N LEU A 105 -5.61 2.07 -11.97
CA LEU A 105 -4.60 1.50 -12.87
C LEU A 105 -5.19 0.93 -14.16
N GLY A 106 -6.49 0.86 -14.23
CA GLY A 106 -7.19 0.33 -15.39
C GLY A 106 -7.17 -1.16 -15.45
#